data_bd475f9fb63ad062762a77ffbd6b8a31
#
_entry.id   bd475f9fb63ad062762a77ffbd6b8a31
#
_cell.length_a   1.000
_cell.length_b   1.000
_cell.length_c   1.000
_cell.angle_alpha   90.00
_cell.angle_beta   90.00
_cell.angle_gamma   90.00
#
_symmetry.space_group_name_H-M   'P 1'
#
loop_
_entity.id
_entity.type
_entity.pdbx_description
1 polymer ?
#
loop_
_entity_poly.entity_id
_entity_poly.type
_entity_poly.pdbx_seq_one_letter_code
_entity_poly.pdbx_strand_id
1 'polypeptide(L)'
;MKTLDGRVAVVTGAGGGLGREEALLLAAEGAGVVVNDIAGAQGVVDEIIAAGGKAVAVEGSVSDLAVGKAMVDAAVDSFGDLHIIVNNAGFIRDALLVNMTEQEFDSVIDVHLKGAFALTKAAATYWRGQTKAGQEADRSIVNTTSGAGLHGNAGQFNYSAAKAGTAMMVISAAIELKRFGVRANAIAPVAGTAPVLATPGLGEAIANAAAANGFDRFDPTNVAPLVGYLATADCPFTGQVFSVHGGHVGLYQGWHIAHELDRESRWTVGELATELAVWPTRVKVNRQKVAL
;
A
#
# COMPACT_ATOMS: atom_id res chain seq x y z
N MET A 1 -22.87 13.13 -8.55
CA MET A 1 -21.97 13.65 -7.49
C MET A 1 -20.75 12.76 -7.52
N LYS A 2 -19.57 13.30 -7.53
CA LYS A 2 -18.32 12.52 -7.52
C LYS A 2 -18.14 11.91 -6.13
N THR A 3 -17.57 10.70 -6.04
CA THR A 3 -17.53 9.92 -4.78
C THR A 3 -16.57 10.48 -3.73
N LEU A 4 -15.60 11.32 -4.16
CA LEU A 4 -14.57 11.93 -3.30
C LEU A 4 -14.65 13.47 -3.33
N ASP A 5 -15.79 14.03 -3.74
CA ASP A 5 -15.96 15.49 -3.81
C ASP A 5 -15.74 16.14 -2.43
N GLY A 6 -14.90 17.17 -2.40
CA GLY A 6 -14.51 17.87 -1.16
C GLY A 6 -13.47 17.14 -0.30
N ARG A 7 -13.01 15.94 -0.68
CA ARG A 7 -11.92 15.26 0.02
C ARG A 7 -10.54 15.70 -0.50
N VAL A 8 -9.52 15.48 0.32
CA VAL A 8 -8.12 15.81 -0.02
C VAL A 8 -7.26 14.60 0.20
N ALA A 9 -6.44 14.25 -0.79
CA ALA A 9 -5.60 13.07 -0.80
C ALA A 9 -4.11 13.42 -0.99
N VAL A 10 -3.23 12.66 -0.36
CA VAL A 10 -1.80 12.60 -0.66
C VAL A 10 -1.51 11.22 -1.27
N VAL A 11 -0.83 11.17 -2.42
CA VAL A 11 -0.40 9.92 -3.05
C VAL A 11 1.11 9.95 -3.23
N THR A 12 1.81 8.95 -2.70
CA THR A 12 3.27 8.83 -2.80
C THR A 12 3.71 7.90 -3.93
N GLY A 13 4.87 8.20 -4.54
CA GLY A 13 5.33 7.46 -5.71
C GLY A 13 4.39 7.64 -6.90
N ALA A 14 3.83 8.85 -7.03
CA ALA A 14 2.75 9.14 -7.95
C ALA A 14 3.21 9.88 -9.23
N GLY A 15 4.53 9.99 -9.45
CA GLY A 15 5.09 10.47 -10.73
C GLY A 15 4.95 9.47 -11.88
N GLY A 16 4.49 8.25 -11.61
CA GLY A 16 4.29 7.19 -12.61
C GLY A 16 3.62 5.94 -12.05
N GLY A 17 3.41 4.94 -12.93
CA GLY A 17 2.91 3.62 -12.56
C GLY A 17 1.59 3.63 -11.80
N LEU A 18 1.47 2.78 -10.78
CA LEU A 18 0.25 2.67 -9.96
C LEU A 18 -0.12 3.99 -9.29
N GLY A 19 0.83 4.67 -8.67
CA GLY A 19 0.58 5.91 -7.95
C GLY A 19 0.04 7.02 -8.85
N ARG A 20 0.50 7.10 -10.11
CA ARG A 20 -0.06 8.02 -11.10
C ARG A 20 -1.53 7.71 -11.37
N GLU A 21 -1.88 6.44 -11.65
CA GLU A 21 -3.26 6.05 -11.94
C GLU A 21 -4.19 6.26 -10.71
N GLU A 22 -3.67 6.01 -9.51
CA GLU A 22 -4.37 6.30 -8.25
C GLU A 22 -4.63 7.81 -8.10
N ALA A 23 -3.62 8.66 -8.34
CA ALA A 23 -3.77 10.11 -8.25
C ALA A 23 -4.77 10.66 -9.28
N LEU A 24 -4.69 10.19 -10.53
CA LEU A 24 -5.61 10.56 -11.59
C LEU A 24 -7.06 10.17 -11.26
N LEU A 25 -7.27 8.95 -10.78
CA LEU A 25 -8.61 8.48 -10.39
C LEU A 25 -9.18 9.30 -9.23
N LEU A 26 -8.40 9.50 -8.15
CA LEU A 26 -8.86 10.26 -6.99
C LEU A 26 -9.26 11.69 -7.39
N ALA A 27 -8.47 12.33 -8.25
CA ALA A 27 -8.80 13.66 -8.79
C ALA A 27 -10.05 13.64 -9.69
N ALA A 28 -10.19 12.63 -10.55
CA ALA A 28 -11.36 12.44 -11.39
C ALA A 28 -12.65 12.26 -10.56
N GLU A 29 -12.54 11.59 -9.39
CA GLU A 29 -13.62 11.43 -8.41
C GLU A 29 -13.84 12.65 -7.50
N GLY A 30 -13.09 13.75 -7.72
CA GLY A 30 -13.35 15.05 -7.10
C GLY A 30 -12.43 15.43 -5.95
N ALA A 31 -11.46 14.61 -5.60
CA ALA A 31 -10.48 14.94 -4.57
C ALA A 31 -9.52 16.04 -5.04
N GLY A 32 -9.06 16.89 -4.10
CA GLY A 32 -7.82 17.64 -4.25
C GLY A 32 -6.63 16.71 -3.97
N VAL A 33 -5.63 16.65 -4.85
CA VAL A 33 -4.57 15.66 -4.75
C VAL A 33 -3.20 16.31 -4.59
N VAL A 34 -2.47 15.91 -3.56
CA VAL A 34 -1.02 16.15 -3.45
C VAL A 34 -0.30 14.96 -4.07
N VAL A 35 0.43 15.20 -5.14
CA VAL A 35 1.22 14.23 -5.90
C VAL A 35 2.65 14.28 -5.40
N ASN A 36 3.15 13.19 -4.81
CA ASN A 36 4.54 13.11 -4.38
C ASN A 36 5.32 12.06 -5.17
N ASP A 37 6.51 12.44 -5.58
CA ASP A 37 7.54 11.54 -6.10
C ASP A 37 8.93 12.21 -5.95
N ILE A 38 10.00 11.47 -6.22
CA ILE A 38 11.35 12.02 -6.36
C ILE A 38 11.55 12.71 -7.71
N ALA A 39 10.69 12.41 -8.69
CA ALA A 39 10.67 13.01 -10.02
C ALA A 39 9.31 12.80 -10.70
N GLY A 40 8.94 13.67 -11.65
CA GLY A 40 7.74 13.49 -12.48
C GLY A 40 6.42 13.88 -11.82
N ALA A 41 6.40 14.28 -10.57
CA ALA A 41 5.18 14.67 -9.86
C ALA A 41 4.45 15.83 -10.56
N GLN A 42 5.18 16.83 -11.05
CA GLN A 42 4.59 17.98 -11.74
C GLN A 42 3.86 17.58 -13.04
N GLY A 43 4.40 16.62 -13.79
CA GLY A 43 3.73 16.15 -15.03
C GLY A 43 2.34 15.55 -14.74
N VAL A 44 2.20 14.79 -13.66
CA VAL A 44 0.91 14.23 -13.23
C VAL A 44 -0.04 15.33 -12.73
N VAL A 45 0.48 16.32 -12.01
CA VAL A 45 -0.30 17.51 -11.62
C VAL A 45 -0.85 18.23 -12.85
N ASP A 46 -0.02 18.44 -13.86
CA ASP A 46 -0.45 19.11 -15.11
C ASP A 46 -1.54 18.31 -15.84
N GLU A 47 -1.45 16.97 -15.87
CA GLU A 47 -2.48 16.10 -16.42
C GLU A 47 -3.81 16.22 -15.64
N ILE A 48 -3.76 16.21 -14.29
CA ILE A 48 -4.94 16.38 -13.44
C ILE A 48 -5.60 17.72 -13.69
N ILE A 49 -4.83 18.80 -13.76
CA ILE A 49 -5.34 20.16 -14.01
C ILE A 49 -5.94 20.25 -15.41
N ALA A 50 -5.29 19.69 -16.42
CA ALA A 50 -5.80 19.66 -17.79
C ALA A 50 -7.13 18.89 -17.90
N ALA A 51 -7.35 17.88 -17.06
CA ALA A 51 -8.61 17.15 -16.95
C ALA A 51 -9.68 17.88 -16.08
N GLY A 52 -9.38 19.08 -15.56
CA GLY A 52 -10.29 19.87 -14.73
C GLY A 52 -10.31 19.48 -13.25
N GLY A 53 -9.35 18.68 -12.81
CA GLY A 53 -9.14 18.33 -11.41
C GLY A 53 -8.30 19.36 -10.65
N LYS A 54 -7.96 19.05 -9.41
CA LYS A 54 -7.16 19.90 -8.52
C LYS A 54 -5.97 19.10 -7.99
N ALA A 55 -4.75 19.57 -8.23
CA ALA A 55 -3.56 18.91 -7.70
C ALA A 55 -2.41 19.90 -7.45
N VAL A 56 -1.51 19.52 -6.58
CA VAL A 56 -0.20 20.18 -6.33
C VAL A 56 0.89 19.13 -6.18
N ALA A 57 2.12 19.48 -6.55
CA ALA A 57 3.26 18.59 -6.46
C ALA A 57 4.07 18.85 -5.18
N VAL A 58 4.59 17.77 -4.58
CA VAL A 58 5.62 17.81 -3.55
C VAL A 58 6.73 16.84 -3.95
N GLU A 59 7.84 17.36 -4.44
CA GLU A 59 8.99 16.54 -4.80
C GLU A 59 9.84 16.21 -3.57
N GLY A 60 10.34 14.98 -3.50
CA GLY A 60 11.22 14.53 -2.45
C GLY A 60 11.03 13.05 -2.08
N SER A 61 12.05 12.51 -1.41
CA SER A 61 12.02 11.11 -0.97
C SER A 61 11.09 10.92 0.22
N VAL A 62 10.21 9.92 0.15
CA VAL A 62 9.32 9.52 1.26
C VAL A 62 10.10 9.08 2.50
N SER A 63 11.36 8.64 2.38
CA SER A 63 12.20 8.22 3.51
C SER A 63 12.63 9.40 4.40
N ASP A 64 12.45 10.64 3.93
CA ASP A 64 12.67 11.85 4.73
C ASP A 64 11.38 12.25 5.46
N LEU A 65 11.44 12.31 6.79
CA LEU A 65 10.31 12.73 7.62
C LEU A 65 9.87 14.16 7.33
N ALA A 66 10.78 15.03 6.90
CA ALA A 66 10.46 16.41 6.53
C ALA A 66 9.56 16.46 5.29
N VAL A 67 9.82 15.58 4.30
CA VAL A 67 8.97 15.45 3.11
C VAL A 67 7.58 14.93 3.51
N GLY A 68 7.50 13.98 4.46
CA GLY A 68 6.22 13.52 5.01
C GLY A 68 5.40 14.66 5.61
N LYS A 69 6.04 15.57 6.33
CA LYS A 69 5.38 16.77 6.85
C LYS A 69 4.99 17.75 5.74
N ALA A 70 5.89 18.00 4.79
CA ALA A 70 5.63 18.92 3.67
C ALA A 70 4.42 18.51 2.83
N MET A 71 4.19 17.19 2.63
CA MET A 71 3.00 16.68 1.95
C MET A 71 1.71 17.02 2.70
N VAL A 72 1.71 16.89 4.03
CA VAL A 72 0.54 17.27 4.87
C VAL A 72 0.32 18.78 4.83
N ASP A 73 1.38 19.56 4.97
CA ASP A 73 1.30 21.04 4.89
C ASP A 73 0.74 21.48 3.52
N ALA A 74 1.23 20.90 2.41
CA ALA A 74 0.75 21.20 1.07
C ALA A 74 -0.75 20.86 0.88
N ALA A 75 -1.23 19.76 1.47
CA ALA A 75 -2.65 19.41 1.45
C ALA A 75 -3.50 20.46 2.17
N VAL A 76 -3.08 20.87 3.36
CA VAL A 76 -3.78 21.86 4.20
C VAL A 76 -3.74 23.25 3.55
N ASP A 77 -2.57 23.68 3.09
CA ASP A 77 -2.39 25.02 2.52
C ASP A 77 -3.14 25.18 1.18
N SER A 78 -3.18 24.12 0.36
CA SER A 78 -3.80 24.19 -0.97
C SER A 78 -5.29 23.89 -0.98
N PHE A 79 -5.76 23.01 -0.06
CA PHE A 79 -7.11 22.45 -0.10
C PHE A 79 -7.87 22.53 1.23
N GLY A 80 -7.23 23.00 2.31
CA GLY A 80 -7.86 23.27 3.61
C GLY A 80 -7.90 22.12 4.59
N ASP A 81 -7.70 20.85 4.17
CA ASP A 81 -7.68 19.67 5.05
C ASP A 81 -6.86 18.53 4.43
N LEU A 82 -6.76 17.41 5.14
CA LEU A 82 -6.24 16.14 4.66
C LEU A 82 -7.15 15.00 5.11
N HIS A 83 -7.67 14.22 4.17
CA HIS A 83 -8.60 13.12 4.44
C HIS A 83 -8.03 11.73 4.10
N ILE A 84 -7.17 11.65 3.08
CA ILE A 84 -6.72 10.40 2.48
C ILE A 84 -5.20 10.43 2.33
N ILE A 85 -4.53 9.36 2.76
CA ILE A 85 -3.14 9.12 2.38
C ILE A 85 -3.02 7.76 1.70
N VAL A 86 -2.28 7.73 0.58
CA VAL A 86 -1.94 6.52 -0.16
C VAL A 86 -0.43 6.35 -0.14
N ASN A 87 0.04 5.40 0.67
CA ASN A 87 1.44 5.02 0.76
C ASN A 87 1.75 3.98 -0.33
N ASN A 88 2.04 4.47 -1.54
CA ASN A 88 2.32 3.63 -2.70
C ASN A 88 3.81 3.60 -3.07
N ALA A 89 4.58 4.64 -2.78
CA ALA A 89 5.99 4.76 -3.17
C ALA A 89 6.81 3.49 -2.93
N GLY A 90 7.59 3.10 -3.93
CA GLY A 90 8.42 1.92 -3.80
C GLY A 90 9.14 1.51 -5.08
N PHE A 91 10.12 0.64 -4.90
CA PHE A 91 10.92 0.03 -5.97
C PHE A 91 11.41 -1.36 -5.54
N ILE A 92 12.03 -2.10 -6.46
CA ILE A 92 12.54 -3.44 -6.24
C ILE A 92 14.08 -3.44 -6.31
N ARG A 93 14.73 -4.19 -5.42
CA ARG A 93 16.15 -4.54 -5.44
C ARG A 93 16.26 -6.03 -5.11
N ASP A 94 16.07 -6.84 -6.14
CA ASP A 94 16.03 -8.30 -6.00
C ASP A 94 17.46 -8.86 -5.96
N ALA A 95 17.73 -9.69 -4.96
CA ALA A 95 18.94 -10.49 -4.82
C ALA A 95 18.65 -11.72 -3.97
N LEU A 96 19.30 -12.84 -4.24
CA LEU A 96 19.28 -13.96 -3.30
C LEU A 96 19.89 -13.53 -1.96
N LEU A 97 19.32 -13.98 -0.86
CA LEU A 97 19.72 -13.56 0.49
C LEU A 97 21.24 -13.59 0.72
N VAL A 98 21.92 -14.65 0.22
CA VAL A 98 23.37 -14.81 0.37
C VAL A 98 24.20 -13.78 -0.41
N ASN A 99 23.59 -13.10 -1.38
CA ASN A 99 24.24 -12.10 -2.26
C ASN A 99 23.72 -10.68 -1.98
N MET A 100 22.66 -10.54 -1.18
CA MET A 100 22.04 -9.24 -0.90
C MET A 100 22.98 -8.36 -0.08
N THR A 101 23.24 -7.18 -0.58
CA THR A 101 24.06 -6.18 0.13
C THR A 101 23.23 -5.42 1.16
N GLU A 102 23.91 -4.85 2.16
CA GLU A 102 23.28 -3.94 3.14
C GLU A 102 22.56 -2.78 2.45
N GLN A 103 23.18 -2.17 1.45
CA GLN A 103 22.57 -1.07 0.69
C GLN A 103 21.28 -1.47 -0.04
N GLU A 104 21.22 -2.68 -0.63
CA GLU A 104 20.00 -3.20 -1.28
C GLU A 104 18.90 -3.47 -0.23
N PHE A 105 19.26 -3.94 0.96
CA PHE A 105 18.32 -4.13 2.05
C PHE A 105 17.80 -2.79 2.56
N ASP A 106 18.69 -1.91 3.00
CA ASP A 106 18.35 -0.64 3.65
C ASP A 106 17.54 0.28 2.74
N SER A 107 17.94 0.41 1.48
CA SER A 107 17.23 1.28 0.52
C SER A 107 15.76 0.86 0.33
N VAL A 108 15.47 -0.44 0.34
CA VAL A 108 14.10 -0.95 0.23
C VAL A 108 13.32 -0.71 1.52
N ILE A 109 13.93 -1.00 2.68
CA ILE A 109 13.30 -0.72 3.99
C ILE A 109 13.02 0.77 4.16
N ASP A 110 13.96 1.63 3.81
CA ASP A 110 13.82 3.08 3.96
C ASP A 110 12.65 3.64 3.12
N VAL A 111 12.52 3.24 1.88
CA VAL A 111 11.45 3.77 1.04
C VAL A 111 10.10 3.15 1.38
N HIS A 112 10.02 1.82 1.45
CA HIS A 112 8.73 1.15 1.61
C HIS A 112 8.18 1.23 3.04
N LEU A 113 9.01 0.97 4.05
CA LEU A 113 8.53 0.86 5.43
C LEU A 113 8.66 2.20 6.18
N LYS A 114 9.85 2.78 6.18
CA LYS A 114 10.07 4.08 6.84
C LYS A 114 9.33 5.21 6.12
N GLY A 115 9.26 5.18 4.77
CA GLY A 115 8.49 6.15 3.99
C GLY A 115 7.00 6.12 4.34
N ALA A 116 6.38 4.93 4.37
CA ALA A 116 5.01 4.79 4.81
C ALA A 116 4.80 5.26 6.26
N PHE A 117 5.76 5.00 7.15
CA PHE A 117 5.74 5.52 8.53
C PHE A 117 5.81 7.06 8.55
N ALA A 118 6.67 7.68 7.75
CA ALA A 118 6.89 9.12 7.77
C ALA A 118 5.60 9.90 7.45
N LEU A 119 4.93 9.56 6.34
CA LEU A 119 3.67 10.20 5.97
C LEU A 119 2.54 9.85 6.95
N THR A 120 2.42 8.59 7.35
CA THR A 120 1.39 8.15 8.31
C THR A 120 1.53 8.89 9.65
N LYS A 121 2.76 9.05 10.16
CA LYS A 121 3.03 9.81 11.38
C LYS A 121 2.63 11.28 11.25
N ALA A 122 3.00 11.93 10.14
CA ALA A 122 2.67 13.33 9.89
C ALA A 122 1.14 13.52 9.83
N ALA A 123 0.44 12.69 9.04
CA ALA A 123 -1.01 12.72 8.90
C ALA A 123 -1.72 12.44 10.24
N ALA A 124 -1.32 11.40 10.97
CA ALA A 124 -1.90 11.06 12.27
C ALA A 124 -1.71 12.19 13.30
N THR A 125 -0.59 12.89 13.24
CA THR A 125 -0.33 14.05 14.12
C THR A 125 -1.28 15.20 13.80
N TYR A 126 -1.48 15.50 12.51
CA TYR A 126 -2.43 16.48 12.04
C TYR A 126 -3.87 16.10 12.44
N TRP A 127 -4.32 14.90 12.13
CA TRP A 127 -5.67 14.41 12.43
C TRP A 127 -6.00 14.43 13.91
N ARG A 128 -5.03 14.04 14.77
CA ARG A 128 -5.18 14.18 16.22
C ARG A 128 -5.41 15.63 16.63
N GLY A 129 -4.72 16.58 15.99
CA GLY A 129 -4.89 18.01 16.20
C GLY A 129 -6.31 18.47 15.86
N GLN A 130 -6.80 18.07 14.69
CA GLN A 130 -8.15 18.37 14.21
C GLN A 130 -9.23 17.83 15.16
N THR A 131 -9.12 16.56 15.57
CA THR A 131 -10.07 15.97 16.54
C THR A 131 -10.07 16.70 17.87
N LYS A 132 -8.89 17.12 18.37
CA LYS A 132 -8.79 17.94 19.60
C LYS A 132 -9.42 19.32 19.44
N ALA A 133 -9.45 19.88 18.25
CA ALA A 133 -10.11 21.14 17.92
C ALA A 133 -11.63 20.97 17.67
N GLY A 134 -12.19 19.77 17.85
CA GLY A 134 -13.60 19.47 17.60
C GLY A 134 -13.95 19.30 16.12
N GLN A 135 -12.95 19.15 15.24
CA GLN A 135 -13.15 18.95 13.80
C GLN A 135 -13.05 17.46 13.48
N GLU A 136 -14.20 16.80 13.51
CA GLU A 136 -14.32 15.38 13.16
C GLU A 136 -14.54 15.21 11.65
N ALA A 137 -13.81 14.27 11.06
CA ALA A 137 -13.98 13.87 9.66
C ALA A 137 -13.66 12.39 9.50
N ASP A 138 -14.26 11.73 8.50
CA ASP A 138 -13.80 10.42 8.03
C ASP A 138 -12.43 10.55 7.37
N ARG A 139 -11.50 9.69 7.73
CA ARG A 139 -10.12 9.70 7.25
C ARG A 139 -9.69 8.30 6.85
N SER A 140 -8.80 8.21 5.86
CA SER A 140 -8.44 6.93 5.26
C SER A 140 -6.93 6.83 5.00
N ILE A 141 -6.35 5.69 5.35
CA ILE A 141 -5.00 5.26 5.01
C ILE A 141 -5.12 4.06 4.07
N VAL A 142 -4.47 4.12 2.91
CA VAL A 142 -4.30 2.98 2.01
C VAL A 142 -2.82 2.71 1.80
N ASN A 143 -2.34 1.54 2.21
CA ASN A 143 -0.96 1.12 2.00
C ASN A 143 -0.86 0.14 0.84
N THR A 144 0.09 0.33 -0.05
CA THR A 144 0.42 -0.65 -1.09
C THR A 144 1.38 -1.69 -0.52
N THR A 145 0.86 -2.87 -0.17
CA THR A 145 1.64 -4.05 0.17
C THR A 145 1.92 -4.92 -1.07
N SER A 146 2.18 -6.19 -0.91
CA SER A 146 2.45 -7.13 -2.01
C SER A 146 2.16 -8.56 -1.60
N GLY A 147 1.82 -9.41 -2.55
CA GLY A 147 1.83 -10.86 -2.34
C GLY A 147 3.17 -11.39 -1.81
N ALA A 148 4.29 -10.77 -2.19
CA ALA A 148 5.60 -11.11 -1.63
C ALA A 148 5.68 -10.87 -0.11
N GLY A 149 5.05 -9.80 0.39
CA GLY A 149 4.98 -9.52 1.83
C GLY A 149 4.07 -10.47 2.60
N LEU A 150 3.10 -11.08 1.93
CA LEU A 150 2.10 -11.96 2.56
C LEU A 150 2.46 -13.45 2.46
N HIS A 151 3.26 -13.82 1.45
CA HIS A 151 3.58 -15.23 1.15
C HIS A 151 5.09 -15.50 1.06
N GLY A 152 5.92 -14.46 1.08
CA GLY A 152 7.33 -14.54 0.76
C GLY A 152 7.59 -14.73 -0.75
N ASN A 153 8.76 -14.30 -1.21
CA ASN A 153 9.23 -14.56 -2.56
C ASN A 153 10.76 -14.73 -2.54
N ALA A 154 11.26 -15.76 -3.21
CA ALA A 154 12.71 -15.98 -3.32
C ALA A 154 13.36 -14.81 -4.08
N GLY A 155 14.50 -14.33 -3.59
CA GLY A 155 15.18 -13.15 -4.13
C GLY A 155 14.64 -11.80 -3.67
N GLN A 156 13.58 -11.78 -2.86
CA GLN A 156 12.94 -10.55 -2.38
C GLN A 156 12.90 -10.48 -0.85
N PHE A 157 13.99 -10.85 -0.19
CA PHE A 157 14.02 -10.90 1.28
C PHE A 157 13.75 -9.52 1.91
N ASN A 158 14.41 -8.47 1.41
CA ASN A 158 14.21 -7.07 1.78
C ASN A 158 12.78 -6.59 1.49
N TYR A 159 12.32 -6.81 0.25
CA TYR A 159 11.00 -6.37 -0.22
C TYR A 159 9.87 -7.10 0.50
N SER A 160 9.98 -8.42 0.71
CA SER A 160 9.01 -9.20 1.46
C SER A 160 8.89 -8.72 2.91
N ALA A 161 10.02 -8.45 3.58
CA ALA A 161 10.03 -7.90 4.92
C ALA A 161 9.36 -6.52 5.00
N ALA A 162 9.71 -5.61 4.08
CA ALA A 162 9.12 -4.27 4.03
C ALA A 162 7.60 -4.33 3.77
N LYS A 163 7.16 -5.14 2.80
CA LYS A 163 5.75 -5.26 2.43
C LYS A 163 4.90 -6.01 3.47
N ALA A 164 5.47 -6.98 4.19
CA ALA A 164 4.84 -7.54 5.37
C ALA A 164 4.64 -6.48 6.47
N GLY A 165 5.65 -5.64 6.70
CA GLY A 165 5.56 -4.50 7.62
C GLY A 165 4.48 -3.51 7.22
N THR A 166 4.37 -3.12 5.94
CA THR A 166 3.33 -2.20 5.48
C THR A 166 1.92 -2.77 5.62
N ALA A 167 1.73 -4.08 5.45
CA ALA A 167 0.46 -4.75 5.72
C ALA A 167 0.11 -4.72 7.22
N MET A 168 1.09 -4.97 8.10
CA MET A 168 0.85 -4.92 9.55
C MET A 168 0.64 -3.49 10.07
N MET A 169 1.27 -2.50 9.44
CA MET A 169 1.06 -1.08 9.80
C MET A 169 -0.41 -0.66 9.71
N VAL A 170 -1.18 -1.13 8.73
CA VAL A 170 -2.60 -0.75 8.62
C VAL A 170 -3.43 -1.37 9.72
N ILE A 171 -3.10 -2.57 10.19
CA ILE A 171 -3.79 -3.22 11.32
C ILE A 171 -3.54 -2.42 12.60
N SER A 172 -2.29 -2.07 12.86
CA SER A 172 -1.92 -1.23 14.01
C SER A 172 -2.56 0.15 13.93
N ALA A 173 -2.51 0.81 12.77
CA ALA A 173 -3.11 2.11 12.57
C ALA A 173 -4.64 2.08 12.74
N ALA A 174 -5.32 1.03 12.26
CA ALA A 174 -6.76 0.85 12.44
C ALA A 174 -7.15 0.79 13.93
N ILE A 175 -6.30 0.20 14.78
CA ILE A 175 -6.51 0.13 16.23
C ILE A 175 -6.23 1.48 16.90
N GLU A 176 -5.04 2.05 16.63
CA GLU A 176 -4.55 3.25 17.32
C GLU A 176 -5.32 4.52 16.95
N LEU A 177 -5.66 4.66 15.65
CA LEU A 177 -6.21 5.89 15.09
C LEU A 177 -7.73 5.90 14.99
N LYS A 178 -8.41 4.80 15.38
CA LYS A 178 -9.88 4.68 15.38
C LYS A 178 -10.56 5.87 16.05
N ARG A 179 -10.01 6.32 17.20
CA ARG A 179 -10.54 7.46 17.97
C ARG A 179 -10.42 8.81 17.26
N PHE A 180 -9.70 8.87 16.15
CA PHE A 180 -9.56 10.06 15.30
C PHE A 180 -10.34 9.94 13.98
N GLY A 181 -11.26 8.98 13.89
CA GLY A 181 -12.05 8.74 12.68
C GLY A 181 -11.27 8.13 11.52
N VAL A 182 -10.11 7.50 11.78
CA VAL A 182 -9.23 6.98 10.72
C VAL A 182 -9.50 5.50 10.48
N ARG A 183 -9.77 5.14 9.24
CA ARG A 183 -9.72 3.78 8.71
C ARG A 183 -8.38 3.54 8.03
N ALA A 184 -7.84 2.33 8.14
CA ALA A 184 -6.58 1.97 7.51
C ALA A 184 -6.69 0.58 6.86
N ASN A 185 -6.38 0.50 5.57
CA ASN A 185 -6.42 -0.74 4.79
C ASN A 185 -5.18 -0.86 3.89
N ALA A 186 -4.90 -2.04 3.38
CA ALA A 186 -3.83 -2.26 2.43
C ALA A 186 -4.33 -2.98 1.17
N ILE A 187 -3.65 -2.72 0.06
CA ILE A 187 -3.82 -3.44 -1.19
C ILE A 187 -2.55 -4.21 -1.53
N ALA A 188 -2.69 -5.43 -2.06
CA ALA A 188 -1.63 -6.23 -2.64
C ALA A 188 -1.91 -6.36 -4.15
N PRO A 189 -1.44 -5.37 -4.95
CA PRO A 189 -1.73 -5.32 -6.38
C PRO A 189 -0.86 -6.28 -7.18
N VAL A 190 -1.36 -6.71 -8.35
CA VAL A 190 -0.55 -7.26 -9.43
C VAL A 190 -0.83 -6.44 -10.68
N ALA A 191 0.17 -5.69 -11.13
CA ALA A 191 0.06 -4.79 -12.28
C ALA A 191 1.38 -4.76 -13.07
N GLY A 192 1.28 -4.52 -14.37
CA GLY A 192 2.40 -4.39 -15.30
C GLY A 192 3.10 -3.05 -15.18
N THR A 193 3.63 -2.74 -14.00
CA THR A 193 4.45 -1.53 -13.80
C THR A 193 5.85 -1.71 -14.40
N ALA A 194 6.54 -0.60 -14.69
CA ALA A 194 7.87 -0.65 -15.30
C ALA A 194 8.85 -1.60 -14.59
N PRO A 195 8.94 -1.65 -13.23
CA PRO A 195 9.79 -2.62 -12.54
C PRO A 195 9.36 -4.08 -12.76
N VAL A 196 8.05 -4.35 -12.83
CA VAL A 196 7.51 -5.69 -13.05
C VAL A 196 7.75 -6.15 -14.48
N LEU A 197 7.53 -5.26 -15.45
CA LEU A 197 7.78 -5.54 -16.88
C LEU A 197 9.27 -5.72 -17.20
N ALA A 198 10.15 -5.12 -16.43
CA ALA A 198 11.60 -5.31 -16.56
C ALA A 198 12.09 -6.64 -15.97
N THR A 199 11.24 -7.40 -15.26
CA THR A 199 11.61 -8.70 -14.70
C THR A 199 11.66 -9.77 -15.80
N PRO A 200 12.81 -10.44 -16.03
CA PRO A 200 12.96 -11.43 -17.09
C PRO A 200 11.90 -12.55 -17.02
N GLY A 201 11.27 -12.84 -18.13
CA GLY A 201 10.23 -13.86 -18.28
C GLY A 201 8.85 -13.45 -17.78
N LEU A 202 8.74 -12.61 -16.78
CA LEU A 202 7.45 -12.13 -16.26
C LEU A 202 6.87 -11.03 -17.14
N GLY A 203 7.69 -10.06 -17.58
CA GLY A 203 7.24 -8.99 -18.47
C GLY A 203 6.70 -9.50 -19.80
N GLU A 204 7.39 -10.47 -20.41
CA GLU A 204 6.94 -11.12 -21.65
C GLU A 204 5.62 -11.89 -21.46
N ALA A 205 5.50 -12.61 -20.34
CA ALA A 205 4.28 -13.35 -20.01
C ALA A 205 3.08 -12.42 -19.83
N ILE A 206 3.29 -11.27 -19.16
CA ILE A 206 2.26 -10.23 -19.00
C ILE A 206 1.84 -9.63 -20.34
N ALA A 207 2.81 -9.24 -21.17
CA ALA A 207 2.54 -8.67 -22.50
C ALA A 207 1.75 -9.64 -23.39
N ASN A 208 2.11 -10.93 -23.38
CA ASN A 208 1.41 -11.97 -24.14
C ASN A 208 -0.01 -12.21 -23.62
N ALA A 209 -0.23 -12.17 -22.31
CA ALA A 209 -1.55 -12.35 -21.70
C ALA A 209 -2.50 -11.18 -22.02
N ALA A 210 -1.98 -9.94 -22.05
CA ALA A 210 -2.73 -8.74 -22.45
C ALA A 210 -3.21 -8.82 -23.90
N ALA A 211 -2.34 -9.28 -24.81
CA ALA A 211 -2.66 -9.38 -26.25
C ALA A 211 -3.76 -10.41 -26.58
N ALA A 212 -3.94 -11.45 -25.75
CA ALA A 212 -4.81 -12.58 -26.07
C ALA A 212 -6.30 -12.30 -25.91
N ASN A 213 -6.73 -11.35 -25.06
CA ASN A 213 -8.13 -11.22 -24.64
C ASN A 213 -8.77 -9.84 -24.82
N GLY A 214 -8.07 -8.85 -25.39
CA GLY A 214 -8.59 -7.48 -25.55
C GLY A 214 -8.82 -6.69 -24.27
N PHE A 215 -8.56 -7.31 -23.09
CA PHE A 215 -8.59 -6.69 -21.77
C PHE A 215 -7.23 -6.91 -21.10
N ASP A 216 -6.47 -5.84 -20.90
CA ASP A 216 -5.21 -5.93 -20.18
C ASP A 216 -5.46 -6.09 -18.69
N ARG A 217 -5.34 -7.32 -18.22
CA ARG A 217 -5.51 -7.66 -16.79
C ARG A 217 -4.45 -7.06 -15.90
N PHE A 218 -3.33 -6.63 -16.47
CA PHE A 218 -2.19 -6.08 -15.75
C PHE A 218 -2.05 -4.56 -15.91
N ASP A 219 -3.01 -3.93 -16.61
CA ASP A 219 -3.05 -2.47 -16.68
C ASP A 219 -3.13 -1.88 -15.26
N PRO A 220 -2.22 -0.96 -14.87
CA PRO A 220 -2.26 -0.30 -13.57
C PRO A 220 -3.57 0.38 -13.25
N THR A 221 -4.32 0.84 -14.26
CA THR A 221 -5.64 1.47 -14.08
C THR A 221 -6.66 0.56 -13.40
N ASN A 222 -6.50 -0.77 -13.48
CA ASN A 222 -7.40 -1.72 -12.82
C ASN A 222 -7.29 -1.72 -11.29
N VAL A 223 -6.21 -1.16 -10.73
CA VAL A 223 -5.96 -1.12 -9.28
C VAL A 223 -6.61 0.10 -8.64
N ALA A 224 -6.55 1.24 -9.31
CA ALA A 224 -7.00 2.52 -8.79
C ALA A 224 -8.46 2.54 -8.29
N PRO A 225 -9.45 1.84 -8.90
CA PRO A 225 -10.83 1.81 -8.40
C PRO A 225 -10.96 1.26 -6.98
N LEU A 226 -10.16 0.25 -6.60
CA LEU A 226 -10.19 -0.26 -5.22
C LEU A 226 -9.63 0.77 -4.24
N VAL A 227 -8.55 1.47 -4.60
CA VAL A 227 -8.00 2.56 -3.78
C VAL A 227 -9.03 3.68 -3.61
N GLY A 228 -9.70 4.07 -4.69
CA GLY A 228 -10.80 5.04 -4.66
C GLY A 228 -11.92 4.62 -3.72
N TYR A 229 -12.37 3.37 -3.79
CA TYR A 229 -13.41 2.83 -2.90
C TYR A 229 -12.98 2.83 -1.42
N LEU A 230 -11.76 2.37 -1.12
CA LEU A 230 -11.22 2.36 0.24
C LEU A 230 -11.05 3.78 0.81
N ALA A 231 -10.97 4.78 -0.06
CA ALA A 231 -10.87 6.18 0.28
C ALA A 231 -12.22 6.89 0.47
N THR A 232 -13.36 6.28 0.10
CA THR A 232 -14.69 6.88 0.31
C THR A 232 -15.09 6.87 1.78
N ALA A 233 -15.92 7.81 2.21
CA ALA A 233 -16.45 7.85 3.59
C ALA A 233 -17.37 6.67 3.91
N ASP A 234 -18.05 6.13 2.90
CA ASP A 234 -18.99 5.00 3.05
C ASP A 234 -18.30 3.63 3.13
N CYS A 235 -16.97 3.56 2.97
CA CYS A 235 -16.22 2.32 3.07
C CYS A 235 -16.23 1.77 4.52
N PRO A 236 -16.77 0.57 4.77
CA PRO A 236 -16.86 0.03 6.13
C PRO A 236 -15.57 -0.66 6.59
N PHE A 237 -14.61 -0.86 5.69
CA PHE A 237 -13.42 -1.66 5.96
C PHE A 237 -12.35 -0.86 6.71
N THR A 238 -11.75 -1.51 7.72
CA THR A 238 -10.54 -1.04 8.41
C THR A 238 -9.73 -2.23 8.93
N GLY A 239 -8.41 -2.14 8.91
CA GLY A 239 -7.50 -3.22 9.28
C GLY A 239 -7.48 -4.38 8.28
N GLN A 240 -7.92 -4.17 7.04
CA GLN A 240 -8.04 -5.22 6.04
C GLN A 240 -6.95 -5.13 4.97
N VAL A 241 -6.63 -6.29 4.39
CA VAL A 241 -5.69 -6.41 3.27
C VAL A 241 -6.40 -7.04 2.09
N PHE A 242 -6.37 -6.38 0.94
CA PHE A 242 -7.03 -6.83 -0.28
C PHE A 242 -6.02 -7.20 -1.35
N SER A 243 -6.30 -8.25 -2.12
CA SER A 243 -5.64 -8.48 -3.42
C SER A 243 -6.41 -7.78 -4.53
N VAL A 244 -5.72 -7.27 -5.53
CA VAL A 244 -6.33 -6.62 -6.68
C VAL A 244 -5.50 -6.78 -7.96
N HIS A 245 -6.16 -7.22 -9.04
CA HIS A 245 -5.56 -7.26 -10.38
C HIS A 245 -6.66 -7.46 -11.42
N GLY A 246 -6.58 -6.78 -12.55
CA GLY A 246 -7.63 -6.85 -13.57
C GLY A 246 -9.01 -6.63 -12.97
N GLY A 247 -9.94 -7.53 -13.27
CA GLY A 247 -11.30 -7.53 -12.68
C GLY A 247 -11.41 -8.28 -11.35
N HIS A 248 -10.30 -8.69 -10.71
CA HIS A 248 -10.31 -9.46 -9.48
C HIS A 248 -10.07 -8.60 -8.25
N VAL A 249 -10.89 -8.76 -7.22
CA VAL A 249 -10.67 -8.26 -5.86
C VAL A 249 -10.86 -9.42 -4.89
N GLY A 250 -9.89 -9.63 -4.00
CA GLY A 250 -9.94 -10.65 -2.96
C GLY A 250 -9.62 -10.06 -1.59
N LEU A 251 -10.20 -10.61 -0.52
CA LEU A 251 -9.89 -10.24 0.86
C LEU A 251 -8.95 -11.28 1.47
N TYR A 252 -7.81 -10.85 1.98
CA TYR A 252 -6.92 -11.73 2.74
C TYR A 252 -7.45 -11.97 4.14
N GLN A 253 -7.42 -13.23 4.56
CA GLN A 253 -7.61 -13.56 5.96
C GLN A 253 -6.27 -13.33 6.70
N GLY A 254 -6.32 -12.59 7.82
CA GLY A 254 -5.15 -12.32 8.64
C GLY A 254 -4.62 -13.58 9.34
N TRP A 255 -3.48 -13.43 10.02
CA TRP A 255 -2.87 -14.51 10.79
C TRP A 255 -3.77 -14.87 11.97
N HIS A 256 -3.96 -16.18 12.17
CA HIS A 256 -4.72 -16.76 13.27
C HIS A 256 -3.99 -18.02 13.75
N ILE A 257 -4.23 -18.37 15.01
CA ILE A 257 -3.71 -19.61 15.56
C ILE A 257 -4.53 -20.77 14.97
N ALA A 258 -3.90 -21.64 14.21
CA ALA A 258 -4.55 -22.78 13.56
C ALA A 258 -4.59 -24.05 14.42
N HIS A 259 -3.62 -24.17 15.34
CA HIS A 259 -3.51 -25.29 16.28
C HIS A 259 -2.97 -24.78 17.60
N GLU A 260 -3.49 -25.28 18.70
CA GLU A 260 -3.09 -24.89 20.06
C GLU A 260 -2.83 -26.13 20.92
N LEU A 261 -1.94 -26.00 21.87
CA LEU A 261 -1.68 -26.96 22.95
C LEU A 261 -1.61 -26.19 24.26
N ASP A 262 -2.42 -26.61 25.23
CA ASP A 262 -2.46 -26.01 26.56
C ASP A 262 -2.20 -27.04 27.65
N ARG A 263 -1.48 -26.64 28.68
CA ARG A 263 -1.37 -27.39 29.95
C ARG A 263 -0.94 -26.44 31.06
N GLU A 264 -1.19 -26.84 32.31
CA GLU A 264 -0.86 -26.04 33.50
C GLU A 264 0.60 -26.23 34.01
N SER A 265 1.51 -26.82 33.20
CA SER A 265 2.90 -27.03 33.54
C SER A 265 3.83 -26.76 32.36
N ARG A 266 5.14 -26.65 32.63
CA ARG A 266 6.15 -26.42 31.60
C ARG A 266 6.29 -27.65 30.69
N TRP A 267 6.34 -27.40 29.37
CA TRP A 267 6.68 -28.40 28.38
C TRP A 267 8.16 -28.79 28.45
N THR A 268 8.46 -30.05 28.25
CA THR A 268 9.82 -30.53 27.91
C THR A 268 9.96 -30.58 26.38
N VAL A 269 11.20 -30.55 25.89
CA VAL A 269 11.50 -30.71 24.46
C VAL A 269 10.93 -32.00 23.88
N GLY A 270 11.05 -33.11 24.65
CA GLY A 270 10.56 -34.43 24.21
C GLY A 270 9.05 -34.50 24.10
N GLU A 271 8.31 -33.89 25.03
CA GLU A 271 6.85 -33.82 24.98
C GLU A 271 6.41 -32.99 23.77
N LEU A 272 7.00 -31.79 23.56
CA LEU A 272 6.70 -30.97 22.39
C LEU A 272 7.01 -31.68 21.07
N ALA A 273 8.14 -32.45 21.01
CA ALA A 273 8.46 -33.22 19.82
C ALA A 273 7.39 -34.26 19.50
N THR A 274 6.77 -34.88 20.52
CA THR A 274 5.69 -35.84 20.35
C THR A 274 4.39 -35.16 19.91
N GLU A 275 3.97 -34.12 20.63
CA GLU A 275 2.70 -33.42 20.37
C GLU A 275 2.69 -32.67 19.02
N LEU A 276 3.81 -32.04 18.65
CA LEU A 276 3.91 -31.28 17.40
C LEU A 276 4.14 -32.15 16.15
N ALA A 277 4.47 -33.45 16.33
CA ALA A 277 4.74 -34.37 15.21
C ALA A 277 3.55 -34.53 14.24
N VAL A 278 2.33 -34.28 14.71
CA VAL A 278 1.10 -34.35 13.89
C VAL A 278 0.71 -33.02 13.24
N TRP A 279 1.43 -31.93 13.57
CA TRP A 279 1.13 -30.63 12.99
C TRP A 279 1.64 -30.52 11.55
N PRO A 280 1.04 -29.64 10.71
CA PRO A 280 1.50 -29.41 9.35
C PRO A 280 2.94 -28.91 9.32
N THR A 281 3.83 -29.65 8.65
CA THR A 281 5.26 -29.31 8.55
C THR A 281 5.58 -28.30 7.46
N ARG A 282 4.61 -27.95 6.60
CA ARG A 282 4.79 -27.01 5.51
C ARG A 282 3.68 -25.97 5.54
N VAL A 283 4.08 -24.71 5.44
CA VAL A 283 3.16 -23.62 5.16
C VAL A 283 2.53 -23.88 3.79
N LYS A 284 1.21 -24.10 3.74
CA LYS A 284 0.48 -24.04 2.48
C LYS A 284 0.45 -22.59 2.05
N VAL A 285 1.45 -22.19 1.29
CA VAL A 285 1.42 -20.88 0.63
C VAL A 285 0.33 -20.97 -0.44
N ASN A 286 -0.85 -20.43 -0.15
CA ASN A 286 -1.83 -20.16 -1.18
C ASN A 286 -1.26 -19.03 -2.03
N ARG A 287 -0.32 -19.37 -2.92
CA ARG A 287 0.12 -18.42 -3.94
C ARG A 287 -1.13 -18.00 -4.70
N GLN A 288 -1.38 -16.71 -4.74
CA GLN A 288 -2.36 -16.16 -5.66
C GLN A 288 -2.08 -16.79 -7.03
N LYS A 289 -2.98 -17.66 -7.51
CA LYS A 289 -2.90 -18.18 -8.87
C LYS A 289 -3.27 -17.02 -9.78
N VAL A 290 -2.32 -16.13 -10.04
CA VAL A 290 -2.42 -15.28 -11.21
C VAL A 290 -2.24 -16.24 -12.37
N ALA A 291 -3.36 -16.68 -12.95
CA ALA A 291 -3.32 -17.42 -14.21
C ALA A 291 -2.74 -16.44 -15.26
N LEU A 292 -1.48 -16.63 -15.57
CA LEU A 292 -0.82 -16.00 -16.70
C LEU A 292 -1.48 -16.47 -18.00
#